data_ec02bea8dbb8d746ee135cb4dc4b9dc3
#
_entry.id   ec02bea8dbb8d746ee135cb4dc4b9dc3
#
_cell.length_a   1.000
_cell.length_b   1.000
_cell.length_c   1.000
_cell.angle_alpha   90.00
_cell.angle_beta   90.00
_cell.angle_gamma   90.00
#
_symmetry.space_group_name_H-M   'P 1'
#
loop_
_entity.id
_entity.type
_entity.pdbx_description
1 polymer ?
#
loop_
_entity_poly.entity_id
_entity_poly.type
_entity_poly.pdbx_seq_one_letter_code
_entity_poly.pdbx_strand_id
1 'polypeptide(L)'
;MPRRNSTVEIKDGKVVFSKEVLSYFESIRTEENSAWIDKYFEYLSDEENLTAEKYNGHHIIPCFTFKDETHRTRKETEPLADKVEGNVIELSIYNHLLAHYCLWKIYDNRDSKNTMQRMCGEEKYIDTLTEQELKEIAILKEECAKKNLTEEERKKKKYARVKKYKNSHKQQVSEQGKRYRESHKEEKARYDKEYKRRNKEKIKKKNKENYENNKDKISEKGKQLCFDPIKNKPCTLNALKCRKQRNKELYKDVTPTQCIIKNQ
;
A
#
# COMPACT_ATOMS: atom_id res chain seq x y z
N MET A 1 17.15 18.19 21.87
CA MET A 1 15.68 18.22 21.88
C MET A 1 15.22 18.33 23.32
N PRO A 2 14.14 19.08 23.66
CA PRO A 2 13.65 19.12 25.03
C PRO A 2 13.27 17.71 25.46
N ARG A 3 13.66 17.31 26.67
CA ARG A 3 13.28 16.03 27.27
C ARG A 3 11.76 15.99 27.38
N ARG A 4 11.09 14.97 26.80
CA ARG A 4 9.75 14.60 27.24
C ARG A 4 9.94 14.08 28.66
N ASN A 5 9.31 14.71 29.65
CA ASN A 5 9.44 14.28 31.02
C ASN A 5 9.00 12.81 31.11
N SER A 6 9.96 11.94 31.50
CA SER A 6 9.63 10.60 31.95
C SER A 6 8.59 10.72 33.06
N THR A 7 7.50 9.96 32.99
CA THR A 7 6.45 9.97 34.00
C THR A 7 6.61 8.83 35.01
N VAL A 8 7.57 7.92 34.77
CA VAL A 8 7.91 6.88 35.75
C VAL A 8 8.64 7.47 36.96
N GLU A 9 8.39 6.93 38.13
CA GLU A 9 9.10 7.26 39.33
C GLU A 9 10.46 6.51 39.38
N ILE A 10 11.52 7.17 39.84
CA ILE A 10 12.82 6.55 40.08
C ILE A 10 13.11 6.65 41.57
N LYS A 11 13.24 5.49 42.24
CA LYS A 11 13.61 5.39 43.66
C LYS A 11 14.89 4.57 43.80
N ASP A 12 15.84 5.11 44.55
CA ASP A 12 17.14 4.46 44.81
C ASP A 12 17.84 3.96 43.53
N GLY A 13 17.74 4.76 42.44
CA GLY A 13 18.32 4.43 41.16
C GLY A 13 17.57 3.35 40.34
N LYS A 14 16.39 2.92 40.81
CA LYS A 14 15.56 1.92 40.13
C LYS A 14 14.26 2.51 39.63
N VAL A 15 13.84 2.04 38.46
CA VAL A 15 12.53 2.40 37.89
C VAL A 15 11.42 1.75 38.69
N VAL A 16 10.44 2.54 39.11
CA VAL A 16 9.24 2.08 39.82
C VAL A 16 8.05 2.24 38.87
N PHE A 17 7.46 1.14 38.46
CA PHE A 17 6.29 1.13 37.61
C PHE A 17 5.00 1.38 38.37
N SER A 18 4.08 2.14 37.78
CA SER A 18 2.78 2.39 38.39
C SER A 18 1.94 1.11 38.48
N LYS A 19 1.01 1.07 39.42
CA LYS A 19 0.07 -0.05 39.57
C LYS A 19 -0.76 -0.26 38.30
N GLU A 20 -1.12 0.81 37.63
CA GLU A 20 -1.90 0.77 36.38
C GLU A 20 -1.14 0.06 35.28
N VAL A 21 0.15 0.41 35.05
CA VAL A 21 1.03 -0.26 34.08
C VAL A 21 1.19 -1.74 34.43
N LEU A 22 1.50 -2.07 35.67
CA LEU A 22 1.67 -3.47 36.10
C LEU A 22 0.38 -4.28 35.93
N SER A 23 -0.77 -3.74 36.36
CA SER A 23 -2.07 -4.40 36.20
C SER A 23 -2.43 -4.64 34.74
N TYR A 24 -2.10 -3.70 33.86
CA TYR A 24 -2.33 -3.86 32.43
C TYR A 24 -1.55 -5.08 31.87
N PHE A 25 -0.24 -5.18 32.15
CA PHE A 25 0.56 -6.30 31.63
C PHE A 25 0.18 -7.63 32.27
N GLU A 26 -0.23 -7.65 33.54
CA GLU A 26 -0.79 -8.86 34.16
C GLU A 26 -2.11 -9.29 33.49
N SER A 27 -2.95 -8.35 33.06
CA SER A 27 -4.22 -8.67 32.38
C SER A 27 -4.07 -9.31 31.01
N ILE A 28 -2.93 -9.09 30.33
CA ILE A 28 -2.62 -9.66 29.01
C ILE A 28 -1.60 -10.79 29.07
N ARG A 29 -1.12 -11.16 30.26
CA ARG A 29 -0.11 -12.21 30.46
C ARG A 29 -0.70 -13.59 30.16
N THR A 30 0.01 -14.35 29.35
CA THR A 30 -0.28 -15.74 29.00
C THR A 30 0.99 -16.59 29.14
N GLU A 31 0.88 -17.91 29.12
CA GLU A 31 2.08 -18.79 29.11
C GLU A 31 3.01 -18.49 27.93
N GLU A 32 2.44 -18.16 26.77
CA GLU A 32 3.21 -17.92 25.53
C GLU A 32 3.98 -16.59 25.55
N ASN A 33 3.46 -15.55 26.20
CA ASN A 33 4.04 -14.21 26.17
C ASN A 33 4.72 -13.82 27.51
N SER A 34 4.57 -14.60 28.57
CA SER A 34 5.09 -14.29 29.92
C SER A 34 6.59 -13.96 29.90
N ALA A 35 7.41 -14.80 29.30
CA ALA A 35 8.85 -14.58 29.21
C ALA A 35 9.23 -13.29 28.46
N TRP A 36 8.42 -12.89 27.48
CA TRP A 36 8.62 -11.63 26.74
C TRP A 36 8.19 -10.41 27.54
N ILE A 37 7.16 -10.52 28.38
CA ILE A 37 6.75 -9.47 29.33
C ILE A 37 7.86 -9.26 30.36
N ASP A 38 8.40 -10.34 30.96
CA ASP A 38 9.48 -10.24 31.93
C ASP A 38 10.72 -9.59 31.32
N LYS A 39 11.14 -10.02 30.12
CA LYS A 39 12.26 -9.44 29.39
C LYS A 39 12.01 -7.98 28.98
N TYR A 40 10.77 -7.63 28.68
CA TYR A 40 10.39 -6.25 28.39
C TYR A 40 10.65 -5.35 29.59
N PHE A 41 10.19 -5.74 30.80
CA PHE A 41 10.44 -4.97 32.01
C PHE A 41 11.92 -4.95 32.42
N GLU A 42 12.70 -6.00 32.10
CA GLU A 42 14.14 -6.00 32.27
C GLU A 42 14.78 -4.86 31.47
N TYR A 43 14.49 -4.73 30.18
CA TYR A 43 15.01 -3.63 29.35
C TYR A 43 14.52 -2.25 29.80
N LEU A 44 13.30 -2.12 30.29
CA LEU A 44 12.80 -0.86 30.83
C LEU A 44 13.53 -0.45 32.11
N SER A 45 13.98 -1.41 32.92
CA SER A 45 14.65 -1.21 34.21
C SER A 45 16.17 -1.15 34.11
N ASP A 46 16.75 -1.28 32.93
CA ASP A 46 18.17 -1.30 32.71
C ASP A 46 18.81 0.02 33.15
N GLU A 47 19.90 -0.06 33.94
CA GLU A 47 20.65 1.09 34.46
C GLU A 47 21.25 1.95 33.34
N GLU A 48 21.53 1.37 32.17
CA GLU A 48 21.99 2.11 30.99
C GLU A 48 20.99 3.20 30.56
N ASN A 49 19.72 3.00 30.77
CA ASN A 49 18.70 4.02 30.47
C ASN A 49 18.88 5.31 31.28
N LEU A 50 19.53 5.23 32.44
CA LEU A 50 19.77 6.39 33.31
C LEU A 50 21.03 7.18 32.92
N THR A 51 21.99 6.53 32.22
CA THR A 51 23.31 7.08 31.90
C THR A 51 23.54 7.34 30.43
N ALA A 52 22.62 6.90 29.55
CA ALA A 52 22.77 7.07 28.11
C ALA A 52 22.87 8.54 27.69
N GLU A 53 23.79 8.85 26.78
CA GLU A 53 23.92 10.19 26.19
C GLU A 53 22.72 10.56 25.30
N LYS A 54 22.12 9.56 24.67
CA LYS A 54 20.95 9.73 23.81
C LYS A 54 19.85 8.75 24.20
N TYR A 55 18.65 9.27 24.33
CA TYR A 55 17.47 8.50 24.69
C TYR A 55 16.25 8.93 23.89
N ASN A 56 15.26 8.04 23.87
CA ASN A 56 13.94 8.30 23.30
C ASN A 56 12.86 8.01 24.31
N GLY A 57 11.81 8.85 24.32
CA GLY A 57 10.59 8.59 25.05
C GLY A 57 9.86 7.36 24.51
N HIS A 58 9.50 6.46 25.38
CA HIS A 58 8.81 5.21 25.09
C HIS A 58 7.53 5.11 25.91
N HIS A 59 6.40 4.77 25.25
CA HIS A 59 5.17 4.45 25.97
C HIS A 59 5.22 2.99 26.39
N ILE A 60 5.17 2.74 27.70
CA ILE A 60 5.23 1.39 28.27
C ILE A 60 4.01 0.59 27.83
N ILE A 61 2.78 1.13 28.01
CA ILE A 61 1.59 0.63 27.34
C ILE A 61 1.53 1.30 25.95
N PRO A 62 1.64 0.53 24.86
CA PRO A 62 1.78 1.12 23.53
C PRO A 62 0.53 1.88 23.08
N CYS A 63 0.70 3.01 22.39
CA CYS A 63 -0.41 3.81 21.86
C CYS A 63 -1.42 3.01 21.02
N PHE A 64 -1.01 1.95 20.34
CA PHE A 64 -1.91 1.15 19.51
C PHE A 64 -2.92 0.33 20.31
N THR A 65 -2.69 0.13 21.63
CA THR A 65 -3.63 -0.60 22.49
C THR A 65 -4.86 0.23 22.86
N PHE A 66 -4.78 1.55 22.68
CA PHE A 66 -5.88 2.50 22.88
C PHE A 66 -6.72 2.73 21.62
N LYS A 67 -6.50 1.94 20.57
CA LYS A 67 -7.31 2.01 19.34
C LYS A 67 -8.69 1.42 19.55
N ASP A 68 -9.70 2.18 19.14
CA ASP A 68 -11.10 1.78 19.11
C ASP A 68 -11.78 2.26 17.82
N GLU A 69 -13.10 2.32 17.79
CA GLU A 69 -13.85 2.80 16.62
C GLU A 69 -13.64 4.30 16.36
N THR A 70 -13.35 5.09 17.40
CA THR A 70 -13.18 6.55 17.36
C THR A 70 -11.72 6.99 17.26
N HIS A 71 -10.79 6.24 17.90
CA HIS A 71 -9.36 6.55 17.98
C HIS A 71 -8.56 5.56 17.11
N ARG A 72 -8.40 5.88 15.82
CA ARG A 72 -7.77 4.97 14.85
C ARG A 72 -6.32 5.30 14.52
N THR A 73 -5.91 6.54 14.75
CA THR A 73 -4.57 7.03 14.42
C THR A 73 -3.72 7.25 15.67
N ARG A 74 -2.38 7.28 15.52
CA ARG A 74 -1.47 7.57 16.62
C ARG A 74 -1.76 8.95 17.23
N LYS A 75 -2.13 9.96 16.44
CA LYS A 75 -2.46 11.30 16.94
C LYS A 75 -3.65 11.30 17.91
N GLU A 76 -4.57 10.38 17.72
CA GLU A 76 -5.76 10.23 18.57
C GLU A 76 -5.48 9.37 19.80
N THR A 77 -4.63 8.36 19.68
CA THR A 77 -4.31 7.41 20.76
C THR A 77 -3.17 7.86 21.68
N GLU A 78 -2.22 8.64 21.18
CA GLU A 78 -1.08 9.14 21.97
C GLU A 78 -1.53 9.97 23.21
N PRO A 79 -2.50 10.91 23.09
CA PRO A 79 -3.01 11.62 24.26
C PRO A 79 -3.73 10.74 25.29
N LEU A 80 -4.25 9.57 24.88
CA LEU A 80 -4.86 8.61 25.80
C LEU A 80 -3.77 7.83 26.55
N ALA A 81 -2.72 7.41 25.84
CA ALA A 81 -1.56 6.76 26.43
C ALA A 81 -0.82 7.68 27.42
N ASP A 82 -0.72 8.98 27.10
CA ASP A 82 -0.08 9.99 27.96
C ASP A 82 -0.85 10.25 29.27
N LYS A 83 -2.15 9.93 29.36
CA LYS A 83 -2.97 10.08 30.57
C LYS A 83 -2.74 8.97 31.58
N VAL A 84 -2.19 7.84 31.17
CA VAL A 84 -1.88 6.73 32.07
C VAL A 84 -0.66 7.12 32.91
N GLU A 85 -0.82 7.12 34.23
CA GLU A 85 0.24 7.50 35.17
C GLU A 85 1.46 6.58 35.02
N GLY A 86 2.65 7.16 34.89
CA GLY A 86 3.88 6.39 34.75
C GLY A 86 4.03 5.63 33.45
N ASN A 87 3.28 6.00 32.39
CA ASN A 87 3.33 5.28 31.11
C ASN A 87 4.43 5.75 30.15
N VAL A 88 5.17 6.80 30.46
CA VAL A 88 6.27 7.28 29.61
C VAL A 88 7.60 7.14 30.31
N ILE A 89 8.53 6.43 29.67
CA ILE A 89 9.90 6.22 30.12
C ILE A 89 10.89 6.66 29.05
N GLU A 90 12.03 7.20 29.44
CA GLU A 90 13.16 7.47 28.54
C GLU A 90 14.09 6.26 28.55
N LEU A 91 14.38 5.74 27.36
CA LEU A 91 15.24 4.56 27.15
C LEU A 91 16.46 4.93 26.30
N SER A 92 17.59 4.28 26.53
CA SER A 92 18.70 4.30 25.59
C SER A 92 18.20 3.86 24.21
N ILE A 93 18.91 4.23 23.15
CA ILE A 93 18.49 3.87 21.79
C ILE A 93 18.42 2.36 21.62
N TYR A 94 19.36 1.63 22.21
CA TYR A 94 19.42 0.19 22.14
C TYR A 94 18.24 -0.47 22.89
N ASN A 95 18.05 -0.11 24.15
CA ASN A 95 16.93 -0.63 24.96
C ASN A 95 15.57 -0.27 24.37
N HIS A 96 15.44 0.90 23.74
CA HIS A 96 14.21 1.29 23.03
C HIS A 96 13.90 0.35 21.85
N LEU A 97 14.93 -0.08 21.10
CA LEU A 97 14.77 -1.06 20.01
C LEU A 97 14.38 -2.43 20.54
N LEU A 98 15.06 -2.89 21.61
CA LEU A 98 14.76 -4.16 22.26
C LEU A 98 13.37 -4.18 22.92
N ALA A 99 12.95 -3.08 23.54
CA ALA A 99 11.60 -2.92 24.07
C ALA A 99 10.53 -3.07 22.98
N HIS A 100 10.71 -2.43 21.81
CA HIS A 100 9.81 -2.63 20.67
C HIS A 100 9.85 -4.03 20.08
N TYR A 101 10.98 -4.73 20.14
CA TYR A 101 11.07 -6.13 19.77
C TYR A 101 10.24 -7.00 20.71
N CYS A 102 10.36 -6.81 22.04
CA CYS A 102 9.55 -7.51 23.04
C CYS A 102 8.04 -7.22 22.82
N LEU A 103 7.64 -5.97 22.63
CA LEU A 103 6.26 -5.62 22.33
C LEU A 103 5.73 -6.32 21.07
N TRP A 104 6.57 -6.49 20.04
CA TRP A 104 6.18 -7.28 18.88
C TRP A 104 5.94 -8.76 19.25
N LYS A 105 6.76 -9.35 20.09
CA LYS A 105 6.57 -10.74 20.54
C LYS A 105 5.36 -10.90 21.48
N ILE A 106 5.11 -9.92 22.36
CA ILE A 106 3.97 -9.92 23.28
C ILE A 106 2.64 -9.86 22.54
N TYR A 107 2.52 -8.97 21.57
CA TYR A 107 1.25 -8.71 20.87
C TYR A 107 1.07 -9.48 19.57
N ASP A 108 2.16 -9.88 18.92
CA ASP A 108 2.24 -10.51 17.56
C ASP A 108 1.25 -9.91 16.54
N ASN A 109 0.97 -8.63 16.65
CA ASN A 109 0.03 -7.94 15.81
C ASN A 109 0.74 -7.04 14.76
N ARG A 110 -0.05 -6.53 13.82
CA ARG A 110 0.48 -5.70 12.72
C ARG A 110 1.09 -4.39 13.19
N ASP A 111 0.52 -3.77 14.22
CA ASP A 111 0.93 -2.45 14.66
C ASP A 111 2.27 -2.50 15.40
N SER A 112 2.45 -3.48 16.30
CA SER A 112 3.72 -3.72 17.00
C SER A 112 4.83 -4.08 16.01
N LYS A 113 4.54 -4.97 15.04
CA LYS A 113 5.48 -5.34 13.99
C LYS A 113 5.90 -4.18 13.10
N ASN A 114 4.95 -3.36 12.66
CA ASN A 114 5.25 -2.18 11.83
C ASN A 114 6.10 -1.16 12.58
N THR A 115 5.87 -1.01 13.89
CA THR A 115 6.66 -0.11 14.73
C THR A 115 8.10 -0.61 14.82
N MET A 116 8.31 -1.90 15.11
CA MET A 116 9.64 -2.51 15.15
C MET A 116 10.38 -2.34 13.81
N GLN A 117 9.73 -2.63 12.68
CA GLN A 117 10.34 -2.50 11.35
C GLN A 117 10.75 -1.07 11.02
N ARG A 118 9.94 -0.09 11.42
CA ARG A 118 10.27 1.32 11.22
C ARG A 118 11.49 1.71 12.04
N MET A 119 11.53 1.32 13.31
CA MET A 119 12.64 1.61 14.21
C MET A 119 13.96 1.06 13.69
N CYS A 120 13.99 -0.20 13.23
CA CYS A 120 15.18 -0.82 12.64
C CYS A 120 15.64 -0.20 11.32
N GLY A 121 14.83 0.64 10.68
CA GLY A 121 15.13 1.28 9.38
C GLY A 121 15.55 2.75 9.48
N GLU A 122 15.48 3.37 10.66
CA GLU A 122 15.80 4.78 10.82
C GLU A 122 17.30 4.96 11.10
N GLU A 123 18.05 5.53 10.13
CA GLU A 123 19.51 5.77 10.21
C GLU A 123 19.94 6.53 11.48
N LYS A 124 19.12 7.45 11.96
CA LYS A 124 19.40 8.23 13.18
C LYS A 124 19.63 7.39 14.45
N TYR A 125 19.21 6.11 14.44
CA TYR A 125 19.44 5.18 15.55
C TYR A 125 20.74 4.37 15.37
N ILE A 126 21.22 4.24 14.14
CA ILE A 126 22.38 3.39 13.81
C ILE A 126 23.67 4.05 14.29
N ASP A 127 23.79 5.38 14.14
CA ASP A 127 25.03 6.11 14.44
C ASP A 127 25.41 6.15 15.93
N THR A 128 24.56 5.64 16.81
CA THR A 128 24.75 5.69 18.26
C THR A 128 24.99 4.32 18.89
N LEU A 129 24.96 3.27 18.07
CA LEU A 129 25.07 1.89 18.51
C LEU A 129 26.49 1.36 18.34
N THR A 130 26.92 0.52 19.28
CA THR A 130 28.17 -0.23 19.18
C THR A 130 28.11 -1.27 18.07
N GLU A 131 29.25 -1.79 17.61
CA GLU A 131 29.31 -2.82 16.59
C GLU A 131 28.59 -4.10 17.03
N GLN A 132 28.64 -4.44 18.33
CA GLN A 132 27.94 -5.59 18.89
C GLN A 132 26.42 -5.42 18.82
N GLU A 133 25.90 -4.28 19.26
CA GLU A 133 24.48 -3.95 19.19
C GLU A 133 23.95 -3.91 17.76
N LEU A 134 24.76 -3.39 16.82
CA LEU A 134 24.41 -3.41 15.39
C LEU A 134 24.27 -4.85 14.86
N LYS A 135 25.13 -5.77 15.27
CA LYS A 135 25.03 -7.20 14.90
C LYS A 135 23.75 -7.83 15.45
N GLU A 136 23.42 -7.55 16.72
CA GLU A 136 22.20 -8.07 17.35
C GLU A 136 20.94 -7.51 16.68
N ILE A 137 20.88 -6.20 16.42
CA ILE A 137 19.76 -5.58 15.71
C ILE A 137 19.64 -6.11 14.28
N ALA A 138 20.76 -6.41 13.59
CA ALA A 138 20.72 -7.00 12.26
C ALA A 138 20.04 -8.38 12.29
N ILE A 139 20.29 -9.20 13.33
CA ILE A 139 19.61 -10.49 13.51
C ILE A 139 18.11 -10.29 13.74
N LEU A 140 17.72 -9.35 14.61
CA LEU A 140 16.31 -9.04 14.88
C LEU A 140 15.60 -8.52 13.62
N LYS A 141 16.29 -7.67 12.84
CA LYS A 141 15.78 -7.14 11.57
C LYS A 141 15.58 -8.26 10.55
N GLU A 142 16.50 -9.20 10.47
CA GLU A 142 16.36 -10.37 9.59
C GLU A 142 15.19 -11.26 10.03
N GLU A 143 15.01 -11.49 11.32
CA GLU A 143 13.86 -12.25 11.85
C GLU A 143 12.54 -11.56 11.51
N CYS A 144 12.45 -10.23 11.68
CA CYS A 144 11.29 -9.45 11.26
C CYS A 144 11.04 -9.57 9.75
N ALA A 145 12.10 -9.60 8.94
CA ALA A 145 12.01 -9.71 7.49
C ALA A 145 11.52 -11.09 7.04
N LYS A 146 11.94 -12.17 7.70
CA LYS A 146 11.49 -13.55 7.39
C LYS A 146 9.97 -13.72 7.47
N LYS A 147 9.30 -12.98 8.37
CA LYS A 147 7.83 -12.95 8.46
C LYS A 147 7.17 -11.97 7.47
N ASN A 148 7.95 -11.27 6.64
CA ASN A 148 7.40 -10.35 5.64
C ASN A 148 7.03 -11.10 4.35
N LEU A 149 5.93 -10.67 3.76
CA LEU A 149 5.56 -11.09 2.42
C LEU A 149 6.66 -10.70 1.42
N THR A 150 6.96 -11.58 0.51
CA THR A 150 7.82 -11.26 -0.63
C THR A 150 7.27 -10.06 -1.39
N GLU A 151 8.10 -9.39 -2.18
CA GLU A 151 7.66 -8.24 -2.97
C GLU A 151 6.53 -8.61 -3.94
N GLU A 152 6.58 -9.80 -4.50
CA GLU A 152 5.54 -10.34 -5.37
C GLU A 152 4.21 -10.56 -4.62
N GLU A 153 4.24 -11.13 -3.42
CA GLU A 153 3.06 -11.28 -2.58
C GLU A 153 2.47 -9.94 -2.15
N ARG A 154 3.31 -8.94 -1.84
CA ARG A 154 2.87 -7.57 -1.56
C ARG A 154 2.18 -6.95 -2.78
N LYS A 155 2.77 -7.08 -3.96
CA LYS A 155 2.18 -6.63 -5.24
C LYS A 155 0.84 -7.33 -5.49
N LYS A 156 0.77 -8.64 -5.29
CA LYS A 156 -0.46 -9.44 -5.46
C LYS A 156 -1.57 -9.01 -4.49
N LYS A 157 -1.23 -8.84 -3.19
CA LYS A 157 -2.20 -8.35 -2.18
C LYS A 157 -2.65 -6.91 -2.47
N LYS A 158 -1.74 -6.01 -2.85
CA LYS A 158 -2.07 -4.64 -3.27
C LYS A 158 -3.01 -4.64 -4.46
N TYR A 159 -2.72 -5.44 -5.49
CA TYR A 159 -3.57 -5.55 -6.66
C TYR A 159 -4.96 -6.08 -6.32
N ALA A 160 -5.06 -7.13 -5.51
CA ALA A 160 -6.33 -7.70 -5.06
C ALA A 160 -7.17 -6.67 -4.29
N ARG A 161 -6.54 -5.90 -3.38
CA ARG A 161 -7.22 -4.81 -2.63
C ARG A 161 -7.75 -3.73 -3.56
N VAL A 162 -6.93 -3.26 -4.51
CA VAL A 162 -7.33 -2.25 -5.50
C VAL A 162 -8.45 -2.77 -6.39
N LYS A 163 -8.39 -4.05 -6.81
CA LYS A 163 -9.45 -4.68 -7.60
C LYS A 163 -10.76 -4.77 -6.81
N LYS A 164 -10.70 -5.18 -5.53
CA LYS A 164 -11.87 -5.22 -4.64
C LYS A 164 -12.49 -3.83 -4.48
N TYR A 165 -11.68 -2.80 -4.21
CA TYR A 165 -12.13 -1.40 -4.10
C TYR A 165 -12.78 -0.91 -5.39
N LYS A 166 -12.14 -1.12 -6.55
CA LYS A 166 -12.70 -0.73 -7.86
C LYS A 166 -14.02 -1.42 -8.16
N ASN A 167 -14.17 -2.67 -7.76
CA ASN A 167 -15.41 -3.43 -7.99
C ASN A 167 -16.54 -2.92 -7.09
N SER A 168 -16.26 -2.67 -5.80
CA SER A 168 -17.27 -2.16 -4.86
C SER A 168 -17.65 -0.70 -5.11
N HIS A 169 -16.76 0.10 -5.73
CA HIS A 169 -16.98 1.52 -6.02
C HIS A 169 -17.01 1.82 -7.53
N LYS A 170 -17.46 0.86 -8.34
CA LYS A 170 -17.38 0.92 -9.81
C LYS A 170 -17.97 2.20 -10.41
N GLN A 171 -19.13 2.62 -9.93
CA GLN A 171 -19.78 3.84 -10.40
C GLN A 171 -18.97 5.07 -10.03
N GLN A 172 -18.58 5.22 -8.77
CA GLN A 172 -17.78 6.34 -8.26
C GLN A 172 -16.44 6.49 -8.98
N VAL A 173 -15.70 5.36 -9.18
CA VAL A 173 -14.44 5.33 -9.93
C VAL A 173 -14.66 5.74 -11.39
N SER A 174 -15.78 5.29 -12.02
CA SER A 174 -16.13 5.67 -13.39
C SER A 174 -16.40 7.17 -13.52
N GLU A 175 -17.15 7.73 -12.58
CA GLU A 175 -17.48 9.18 -12.56
C GLU A 175 -16.24 10.04 -12.31
N GLN A 176 -15.39 9.65 -11.35
CA GLN A 176 -14.10 10.33 -11.14
C GLN A 176 -13.24 10.28 -12.41
N GLY A 177 -13.17 9.11 -13.06
CA GLY A 177 -12.43 8.96 -14.32
C GLY A 177 -13.00 9.79 -15.47
N LYS A 178 -14.33 10.02 -15.51
CA LYS A 178 -14.96 10.95 -16.46
C LYS A 178 -14.59 12.39 -16.16
N ARG A 179 -14.76 12.84 -14.91
CA ARG A 179 -14.41 14.20 -14.47
C ARG A 179 -12.94 14.53 -14.74
N TYR A 180 -12.04 13.61 -14.41
CA TYR A 180 -10.60 13.77 -14.67
C TYR A 180 -10.30 13.93 -16.17
N ARG A 181 -10.90 13.09 -17.02
CA ARG A 181 -10.71 13.18 -18.49
C ARG A 181 -11.27 14.47 -19.06
N GLU A 182 -12.38 14.96 -18.53
CA GLU A 182 -13.01 16.22 -18.96
C GLU A 182 -12.10 17.41 -18.57
N SER A 183 -11.65 17.47 -17.32
CA SER A 183 -10.79 18.56 -16.84
C SER A 183 -9.40 18.60 -17.51
N HIS A 184 -8.86 17.45 -17.97
CA HIS A 184 -7.54 17.38 -18.62
C HIS A 184 -7.63 17.16 -20.14
N LYS A 185 -8.79 17.38 -20.75
CA LYS A 185 -9.02 17.09 -22.17
C LYS A 185 -8.09 17.89 -23.10
N GLU A 186 -7.94 19.18 -22.82
CA GLU A 186 -7.12 20.08 -23.63
C GLU A 186 -5.62 19.80 -23.43
N GLU A 187 -5.20 19.57 -22.19
CA GLU A 187 -3.82 19.21 -21.88
C GLU A 187 -3.42 17.92 -22.56
N LYS A 188 -4.28 16.90 -22.48
CA LYS A 188 -4.09 15.63 -23.16
C LYS A 188 -4.03 15.81 -24.68
N ALA A 189 -4.90 16.62 -25.27
CA ALA A 189 -4.89 16.89 -26.70
C ALA A 189 -3.58 17.56 -27.14
N ARG A 190 -3.05 18.51 -26.37
CA ARG A 190 -1.75 19.15 -26.60
C ARG A 190 -0.61 18.11 -26.49
N TYR A 191 -0.61 17.31 -25.42
CA TYR A 191 0.38 16.25 -25.25
C TYR A 191 0.35 15.23 -26.39
N ASP A 192 -0.82 14.73 -26.77
CA ASP A 192 -0.98 13.74 -27.86
C ASP A 192 -0.51 14.31 -29.20
N LYS A 193 -0.78 15.60 -29.47
CA LYS A 193 -0.31 16.28 -30.69
C LYS A 193 1.22 16.36 -30.71
N GLU A 194 1.82 16.77 -29.60
CA GLU A 194 3.28 16.87 -29.46
C GLU A 194 3.95 15.50 -29.50
N TYR A 195 3.38 14.51 -28.83
CA TYR A 195 3.86 13.13 -28.88
C TYR A 195 3.84 12.56 -30.30
N LYS A 196 2.74 12.77 -31.05
CA LYS A 196 2.64 12.36 -32.46
C LYS A 196 3.66 13.08 -33.34
N ARG A 197 3.90 14.36 -33.08
CA ARG A 197 4.92 15.14 -33.82
C ARG A 197 6.32 14.58 -33.58
N ARG A 198 6.70 14.37 -32.32
CA ARG A 198 8.04 13.88 -31.93
C ARG A 198 8.28 12.43 -32.37
N ASN A 199 7.24 11.61 -32.36
CA ASN A 199 7.36 10.17 -32.64
C ASN A 199 6.81 9.76 -34.02
N LYS A 200 6.63 10.69 -34.93
CA LYS A 200 6.00 10.46 -36.27
C LYS A 200 6.57 9.25 -37.00
N GLU A 201 7.89 9.18 -37.15
CA GLU A 201 8.56 8.10 -37.86
C GLU A 201 8.45 6.76 -37.13
N LYS A 202 8.58 6.77 -35.82
CA LYS A 202 8.42 5.58 -34.98
C LYS A 202 7.00 5.02 -35.05
N ILE A 203 6.00 5.89 -35.04
CA ILE A 203 4.58 5.51 -35.17
C ILE A 203 4.33 4.95 -36.59
N LYS A 204 4.89 5.58 -37.63
CA LYS A 204 4.78 5.12 -39.00
C LYS A 204 5.38 3.73 -39.20
N LYS A 205 6.59 3.50 -38.64
CA LYS A 205 7.25 2.20 -38.69
C LYS A 205 6.41 1.13 -37.99
N LYS A 206 5.93 1.41 -36.77
CA LYS A 206 5.09 0.47 -36.00
C LYS A 206 3.76 0.16 -36.70
N ASN A 207 3.13 1.17 -37.30
CA ASN A 207 1.90 0.97 -38.06
C ASN A 207 2.13 0.10 -39.29
N LYS A 208 3.28 0.27 -39.99
CA LYS A 208 3.66 -0.58 -41.11
C LYS A 208 3.87 -2.03 -40.67
N GLU A 209 4.62 -2.24 -39.60
CA GLU A 209 4.84 -3.58 -39.00
C GLU A 209 3.51 -4.24 -38.58
N ASN A 210 2.63 -3.49 -37.91
CA ASN A 210 1.31 -4.00 -37.53
C ASN A 210 0.43 -4.33 -38.75
N TYR A 211 0.53 -3.54 -39.83
CA TYR A 211 -0.19 -3.82 -41.06
C TYR A 211 0.32 -5.10 -41.72
N GLU A 212 1.63 -5.26 -41.91
CA GLU A 212 2.22 -6.47 -42.46
C GLU A 212 1.88 -7.71 -41.65
N ASN A 213 1.99 -7.66 -40.31
CA ASN A 213 1.67 -8.76 -39.42
C ASN A 213 0.16 -9.14 -39.42
N ASN A 214 -0.71 -8.24 -39.83
CA ASN A 214 -2.17 -8.48 -39.84
C ASN A 214 -2.75 -8.47 -41.27
N LYS A 215 -1.92 -8.37 -42.29
CA LYS A 215 -2.34 -8.24 -43.70
C LYS A 215 -3.29 -9.33 -44.14
N ASP A 216 -2.98 -10.59 -43.81
CA ASP A 216 -3.82 -11.73 -44.16
C ASP A 216 -5.16 -11.69 -43.46
N LYS A 217 -5.17 -11.34 -42.16
CA LYS A 217 -6.41 -11.16 -41.36
C LYS A 217 -7.26 -10.00 -41.89
N ILE A 218 -6.62 -8.91 -42.36
CA ILE A 218 -7.29 -7.74 -42.93
C ILE A 218 -7.87 -8.13 -44.28
N SER A 219 -7.10 -8.86 -45.12
CA SER A 219 -7.55 -9.37 -46.43
C SER A 219 -8.74 -10.33 -46.26
N GLU A 220 -8.65 -11.28 -45.32
CA GLU A 220 -9.72 -12.23 -45.05
C GLU A 220 -11.02 -11.55 -44.54
N LYS A 221 -10.88 -10.53 -43.69
CA LYS A 221 -12.03 -9.71 -43.26
C LYS A 221 -12.58 -8.85 -44.41
N GLY A 222 -11.74 -8.41 -45.33
CA GLY A 222 -12.13 -7.68 -46.53
C GLY A 222 -12.94 -8.56 -47.53
N LYS A 223 -12.66 -9.87 -47.61
CA LYS A 223 -13.40 -10.81 -48.44
C LYS A 223 -14.85 -11.03 -47.98
N GLN A 224 -15.17 -10.74 -46.70
CA GLN A 224 -16.54 -10.76 -46.17
C GLN A 224 -17.26 -9.43 -46.44
N LEU A 225 -17.33 -9.02 -47.70
CA LEU A 225 -18.13 -7.86 -48.08
C LEU A 225 -19.60 -8.24 -48.21
N CYS A 226 -20.46 -7.42 -47.63
CA CYS A 226 -21.90 -7.47 -47.80
C CYS A 226 -22.36 -6.20 -48.51
N PHE A 227 -23.53 -6.25 -49.10
CA PHE A 227 -24.15 -5.07 -49.71
C PHE A 227 -25.00 -4.31 -48.70
N ASP A 228 -24.83 -3.00 -48.63
CA ASP A 228 -25.70 -2.11 -47.82
C ASP A 228 -26.78 -1.55 -48.77
N PRO A 229 -28.00 -2.06 -48.73
CA PRO A 229 -29.05 -1.68 -49.67
C PRO A 229 -29.51 -0.24 -49.49
N ILE A 230 -29.35 0.33 -48.31
CA ILE A 230 -29.74 1.72 -48.04
C ILE A 230 -28.71 2.70 -48.64
N LYS A 231 -27.41 2.35 -48.54
CA LYS A 231 -26.33 3.18 -49.09
C LYS A 231 -25.95 2.79 -50.51
N ASN A 232 -26.59 1.74 -51.05
CA ASN A 232 -26.34 1.19 -52.39
C ASN A 232 -24.84 0.97 -52.71
N LYS A 233 -24.11 0.39 -51.76
CA LYS A 233 -22.67 0.13 -51.90
C LYS A 233 -22.17 -1.06 -51.05
N PRO A 234 -21.06 -1.70 -51.51
CA PRO A 234 -20.42 -2.72 -50.67
C PRO A 234 -19.93 -2.17 -49.36
N CYS A 235 -20.06 -2.97 -48.30
CA CYS A 235 -19.53 -2.65 -46.97
C CYS A 235 -19.10 -3.94 -46.28
N THR A 236 -18.29 -3.80 -45.21
CA THR A 236 -17.98 -4.96 -44.36
C THR A 236 -19.19 -5.33 -43.48
N LEU A 237 -19.34 -6.62 -43.20
CA LEU A 237 -20.41 -7.10 -42.31
C LEU A 237 -20.46 -6.38 -40.96
N ASN A 238 -19.29 -6.05 -40.40
CA ASN A 238 -19.19 -5.25 -39.18
C ASN A 238 -19.70 -3.82 -39.35
N ALA A 239 -19.41 -3.18 -40.49
CA ALA A 239 -19.91 -1.84 -40.75
C ALA A 239 -21.44 -1.83 -40.89
N LEU A 240 -22.02 -2.86 -41.49
CA LEU A 240 -23.49 -3.02 -41.58
C LEU A 240 -24.10 -3.26 -40.21
N LYS A 241 -23.51 -4.14 -39.39
CA LYS A 241 -23.98 -4.39 -38.01
C LYS A 241 -23.94 -3.11 -37.16
N CYS A 242 -22.87 -2.32 -37.24
CA CYS A 242 -22.76 -1.04 -36.53
C CYS A 242 -23.80 0.00 -37.02
N ARG A 243 -24.14 0.00 -38.30
CA ARG A 243 -25.19 0.87 -38.85
C ARG A 243 -26.58 0.43 -38.38
N LYS A 244 -26.88 -0.86 -38.38
CA LYS A 244 -28.10 -1.43 -37.81
C LYS A 244 -28.25 -1.05 -36.32
N GLN A 245 -27.20 -1.10 -35.54
CA GLN A 245 -27.26 -0.69 -34.13
C GLN A 245 -27.49 0.81 -33.92
N ARG A 246 -26.95 1.67 -34.80
CA ARG A 246 -27.07 3.12 -34.69
C ARG A 246 -28.40 3.65 -35.21
N ASN A 247 -28.95 3.03 -36.23
CA ASN A 247 -30.18 3.45 -36.90
C ASN A 247 -31.16 2.29 -37.02
N LYS A 248 -31.63 1.79 -35.89
CA LYS A 248 -32.50 0.60 -35.78
C LYS A 248 -33.73 0.68 -36.70
N GLU A 249 -34.39 1.84 -36.74
CA GLU A 249 -35.60 2.06 -37.57
C GLU A 249 -35.29 1.93 -39.07
N LEU A 250 -34.22 2.60 -39.53
CA LEU A 250 -33.81 2.61 -40.94
C LEU A 250 -33.34 1.23 -41.47
N TYR A 251 -32.85 0.38 -40.58
CA TYR A 251 -32.30 -0.93 -40.93
C TYR A 251 -33.16 -2.09 -40.40
N LYS A 252 -34.41 -1.84 -39.98
CA LYS A 252 -35.27 -2.82 -39.34
C LYS A 252 -35.45 -4.08 -40.22
N ASP A 253 -35.71 -3.90 -41.50
CA ASP A 253 -36.02 -4.99 -42.43
C ASP A 253 -34.82 -5.40 -43.33
N VAL A 254 -33.63 -4.86 -43.06
CA VAL A 254 -32.43 -5.14 -43.85
C VAL A 254 -31.81 -6.46 -43.43
N THR A 255 -31.91 -7.50 -44.24
CA THR A 255 -31.15 -8.75 -44.06
C THR A 255 -29.80 -8.63 -44.76
N PRO A 256 -28.71 -9.18 -44.17
CA PRO A 256 -27.40 -9.17 -44.81
C PRO A 256 -27.41 -10.11 -46.01
N THR A 257 -27.43 -9.57 -47.20
CA THR A 257 -27.20 -10.34 -48.43
C THR A 257 -25.71 -10.47 -48.62
N GLN A 258 -25.18 -11.68 -48.65
CA GLN A 258 -23.77 -11.91 -49.01
C GLN A 258 -23.54 -11.61 -50.47
N CYS A 259 -22.83 -10.54 -50.79
CA CYS A 259 -22.34 -10.33 -52.10
C CYS A 259 -21.00 -11.11 -52.25
N ILE A 260 -21.04 -12.19 -52.97
CA ILE A 260 -19.86 -12.85 -53.49
C ILE A 260 -19.38 -11.92 -54.62
N ILE A 261 -18.41 -11.04 -54.33
CA ILE A 261 -17.70 -10.32 -55.38
C ILE A 261 -16.80 -11.36 -56.02
N LYS A 262 -17.24 -11.90 -57.17
CA LYS A 262 -16.32 -12.61 -58.05
C LYS A 262 -15.26 -11.62 -58.49
N ASN A 263 -14.00 -11.88 -58.13
CA ASN A 263 -12.85 -11.18 -58.70
C ASN A 263 -12.84 -11.50 -60.20
N GLN A 264 -13.11 -10.52 -61.00
CA GLN A 264 -12.69 -10.47 -62.38
C GLN A 264 -11.25 -9.96 -62.43
#